data_ea89ad439e0e0e7f3027532052fde119
#
_entry.id   ea89ad439e0e0e7f3027532052fde119
#
_cell.length_a   1.000
_cell.length_b   1.000
_cell.length_c   1.000
_cell.angle_alpha   90.00
_cell.angle_beta   90.00
_cell.angle_gamma   90.00
#
_symmetry.space_group_name_H-M   'P 1'
#
loop_
_entity.id
_entity.type
_entity.pdbx_description
1 polymer ?
#
loop_
_entity_poly.entity_id
_entity_poly.type
_entity_poly.pdbx_seq_one_letter_code
_entity_poly.pdbx_strand_id
1 'polypeptide(L)'
;MKLLLDRTAVLFVGLAVGATIAMSFLGGGETLGSAQASQPAPSAAAAAGHRAAEAPAPRLAAAIAQGRKVEIGVFGDSFGDGIWAGLYHQLRRDPGFEVRQLSERSTGFTRYRSLNILDDVRAKLDRAPVDIAVLSFGANDTQGIFDQGHGYAYMSEDWQRIVTERVTAVVGLLRTRGAMVYWVGLPKMREARFDADIQAMNRFYAARMAALDVPYVETLPLSVDADGSYAPYLPAEPGRERRMARANDGVHMTIPGYVHLMRGLSDRIRGSVAQARAQAGPGPARPAASEG
;
A
#
# COMPACT_ATOMS: atom_id res chain seq x y z
N MET A 1 -46.21 4.27 5.95
CA MET A 1 -45.68 4.19 7.34
C MET A 1 -45.10 2.78 7.60
N LYS A 2 -44.17 2.30 6.75
CA LYS A 2 -43.52 0.96 6.87
C LYS A 2 -42.02 0.97 6.55
N LEU A 3 -41.34 2.11 6.56
CA LEU A 3 -39.93 2.23 6.17
C LEU A 3 -38.99 2.77 7.27
N LEU A 4 -39.46 2.87 8.53
CA LEU A 4 -38.68 3.45 9.63
C LEU A 4 -38.28 2.44 10.74
N LEU A 5 -38.67 1.16 10.60
CA LEU A 5 -38.41 0.13 11.62
C LEU A 5 -37.20 -0.76 11.36
N ASP A 6 -36.57 -0.65 10.19
CA ASP A 6 -35.51 -1.60 9.79
C ASP A 6 -34.06 -1.11 10.12
N ARG A 7 -33.90 0.14 10.53
CA ARG A 7 -32.57 0.69 10.86
C ARG A 7 -32.20 0.64 12.35
N THR A 8 -33.13 0.39 13.22
CA THR A 8 -32.91 0.29 14.69
C THR A 8 -32.56 -1.12 15.13
N ALA A 9 -32.93 -2.17 14.41
CA ALA A 9 -32.65 -3.55 14.76
C ALA A 9 -31.16 -3.94 14.58
N VAL A 10 -30.44 -3.27 13.67
CA VAL A 10 -29.02 -3.55 13.40
C VAL A 10 -28.10 -2.98 14.51
N LEU A 11 -28.56 -1.94 15.22
CA LEU A 11 -27.77 -1.29 16.28
C LEU A 11 -27.77 -2.07 17.61
N PHE A 12 -28.79 -2.88 17.87
CA PHE A 12 -28.92 -3.61 19.13
C PHE A 12 -28.24 -5.00 19.13
N VAL A 13 -27.98 -5.59 17.97
CA VAL A 13 -27.27 -6.89 17.89
C VAL A 13 -25.75 -6.71 18.08
N GLY A 14 -25.19 -5.53 17.75
CA GLY A 14 -23.78 -5.23 17.96
C GLY A 14 -23.39 -5.00 19.44
N LEU A 15 -24.33 -4.60 20.29
CA LEU A 15 -24.06 -4.29 21.71
C LEU A 15 -24.12 -5.51 22.64
N ALA A 16 -24.84 -6.56 22.24
CA ALA A 16 -25.01 -7.77 23.08
C ALA A 16 -23.85 -8.75 23.00
N VAL A 17 -23.03 -8.71 21.94
CA VAL A 17 -21.86 -9.60 21.78
C VAL A 17 -20.60 -9.04 22.46
N GLY A 18 -20.54 -7.74 22.73
CA GLY A 18 -19.41 -7.09 23.38
C GLY A 18 -19.32 -7.26 24.90
N ALA A 19 -20.42 -7.63 25.58
CA ALA A 19 -20.50 -7.65 27.04
C ALA A 19 -20.10 -8.98 27.72
N THR A 20 -19.93 -10.06 26.95
CA THR A 20 -19.68 -11.41 27.50
C THR A 20 -18.21 -11.81 27.60
N ILE A 21 -17.27 -10.99 27.13
CA ILE A 21 -15.83 -11.31 27.16
C ILE A 21 -15.07 -10.60 28.30
N ALA A 22 -15.70 -9.68 29.03
CA ALA A 22 -15.03 -8.84 30.03
C ALA A 22 -14.93 -9.43 31.46
N MET A 23 -15.39 -10.65 31.71
CA MET A 23 -15.51 -11.21 33.09
C MET A 23 -14.58 -12.38 33.41
N SER A 24 -13.50 -12.63 32.67
CA SER A 24 -12.65 -13.83 32.92
C SER A 24 -11.22 -13.56 33.37
N PHE A 25 -10.84 -12.33 33.69
CA PHE A 25 -9.47 -12.05 34.15
C PHE A 25 -9.45 -11.16 35.41
N LEU A 26 -9.87 -11.71 36.52
CA LEU A 26 -9.56 -11.16 37.86
C LEU A 26 -9.29 -12.34 38.82
N GLY A 27 -8.03 -12.65 39.02
CA GLY A 27 -7.61 -13.58 40.05
C GLY A 27 -6.20 -14.11 39.88
N GLY A 28 -5.28 -13.69 40.72
CA GLY A 28 -4.00 -14.36 40.94
C GLY A 28 -2.79 -13.44 40.85
N GLY A 29 -2.45 -12.77 41.93
CA GLY A 29 -1.16 -12.12 42.09
C GLY A 29 -0.07 -13.11 42.47
N GLU A 30 1.11 -12.96 41.88
CA GLU A 30 2.39 -13.29 42.52
C GLU A 30 3.50 -12.45 41.86
N THR A 31 4.24 -11.78 42.74
CA THR A 31 5.40 -10.95 42.43
C THR A 31 6.62 -11.83 42.24
N LEU A 32 7.33 -11.74 41.11
CA LEU A 32 8.73 -12.14 41.03
C LEU A 32 9.51 -11.24 40.06
N GLY A 33 10.52 -10.61 40.60
CA GLY A 33 11.85 -10.28 40.09
C GLY A 33 12.01 -9.66 38.69
N SER A 34 12.30 -8.35 38.68
CA SER A 34 12.86 -7.63 37.55
C SER A 34 14.22 -8.20 37.13
N ALA A 35 14.27 -8.77 35.93
CA ALA A 35 15.50 -8.89 35.16
C ALA A 35 15.36 -8.07 33.88
N GLN A 36 15.96 -6.91 33.91
CA GLN A 36 16.01 -5.96 32.79
C GLN A 36 17.02 -6.47 31.76
N ALA A 37 16.56 -7.23 30.78
CA ALA A 37 17.37 -7.55 29.61
C ALA A 37 17.30 -6.37 28.64
N SER A 38 18.37 -5.58 28.57
CA SER A 38 18.59 -4.55 27.57
C SER A 38 18.63 -5.18 26.19
N GLN A 39 17.57 -5.01 25.38
CA GLN A 39 17.63 -5.31 23.97
C GLN A 39 18.41 -4.19 23.25
N PRO A 40 19.41 -4.52 22.42
CA PRO A 40 20.07 -3.52 21.61
C PRO A 40 19.10 -2.98 20.56
N ALA A 41 19.01 -1.65 20.45
CA ALA A 41 18.27 -0.98 19.40
C ALA A 41 18.76 -1.44 18.01
N PRO A 42 17.88 -1.69 17.04
CA PRO A 42 18.32 -2.03 15.69
C PRO A 42 19.03 -0.82 15.09
N SER A 43 20.31 -1.02 14.77
CA SER A 43 21.18 -0.05 14.11
C SER A 43 20.59 0.34 12.75
N ALA A 44 20.37 1.64 12.53
CA ALA A 44 19.92 2.23 11.27
C ALA A 44 20.95 2.15 10.12
N ALA A 45 21.98 1.32 10.23
CA ALA A 45 23.10 1.24 9.28
C ALA A 45 23.00 0.10 8.25
N ALA A 46 21.89 -0.62 8.13
CA ALA A 46 21.80 -1.81 7.27
C ALA A 46 21.02 -1.61 5.95
N ALA A 47 20.75 -0.38 5.50
CA ALA A 47 19.96 -0.14 4.28
C ALA A 47 20.74 0.42 3.09
N ALA A 48 22.05 0.47 3.11
CA ALA A 48 22.88 0.95 2.00
C ALA A 48 23.77 -0.17 1.41
N GLY A 49 23.20 -1.37 1.26
CA GLY A 49 23.82 -2.39 0.40
C GLY A 49 23.70 -1.94 -1.06
N HIS A 50 24.81 -1.66 -1.72
CA HIS A 50 24.88 -1.53 -3.19
C HIS A 50 24.35 -2.85 -3.80
N ARG A 51 23.04 -2.91 -4.11
CA ARG A 51 22.56 -3.92 -5.05
C ARG A 51 23.23 -3.63 -6.39
N ALA A 52 23.97 -4.60 -6.91
CA ALA A 52 24.38 -4.61 -8.31
C ALA A 52 23.15 -4.21 -9.15
N ALA A 53 23.36 -3.35 -10.17
CA ALA A 53 22.27 -2.83 -10.99
C ALA A 53 21.52 -4.02 -11.62
N GLU A 54 20.41 -4.40 -10.96
CA GLU A 54 19.52 -5.44 -11.44
C GLU A 54 18.93 -5.01 -12.78
N ALA A 55 18.86 -5.92 -13.75
CA ALA A 55 18.27 -5.61 -15.04
C ALA A 55 16.84 -5.07 -14.85
N PRO A 56 16.44 -4.01 -15.60
CA PRO A 56 15.11 -3.45 -15.47
C PRO A 56 14.05 -4.49 -15.79
N ALA A 57 12.88 -4.42 -15.11
CA ALA A 57 11.76 -5.30 -15.40
C ALA A 57 11.44 -5.32 -16.90
N PRO A 58 11.09 -6.48 -17.49
CA PRO A 58 11.02 -6.66 -18.95
C PRO A 58 10.16 -5.62 -19.68
N ARG A 59 9.01 -5.25 -19.07
CA ARG A 59 8.12 -4.24 -19.67
C ARG A 59 8.70 -2.83 -19.60
N LEU A 60 9.38 -2.49 -18.50
CA LEU A 60 10.07 -1.21 -18.37
C LEU A 60 11.19 -1.09 -19.42
N ALA A 61 12.00 -2.15 -19.60
CA ALA A 61 13.02 -2.21 -20.63
C ALA A 61 12.41 -2.05 -22.04
N ALA A 62 11.31 -2.74 -22.33
CA ALA A 62 10.59 -2.61 -23.59
C ALA A 62 10.01 -1.19 -23.80
N ALA A 63 9.47 -0.55 -22.77
CA ALA A 63 8.97 0.82 -22.84
C ALA A 63 10.08 1.80 -23.28
N ILE A 64 11.26 1.64 -22.67
CA ILE A 64 12.42 2.48 -22.95
C ILE A 64 12.95 2.23 -24.36
N ALA A 65 13.13 0.98 -24.76
CA ALA A 65 13.59 0.62 -26.11
C ALA A 65 12.66 1.13 -27.22
N GLN A 66 11.35 1.17 -26.96
CA GLN A 66 10.33 1.66 -27.89
C GLN A 66 10.14 3.19 -27.83
N GLY A 67 10.79 3.89 -26.89
CA GLY A 67 10.60 5.33 -26.71
C GLY A 67 9.18 5.74 -26.30
N ARG A 68 8.36 4.80 -25.75
CA ARG A 68 7.00 5.08 -25.30
C ARG A 68 6.96 5.54 -23.85
N LYS A 69 5.83 6.11 -23.45
CA LYS A 69 5.57 6.43 -22.05
C LYS A 69 5.65 5.16 -21.17
N VAL A 70 6.12 5.35 -19.95
CA VAL A 70 6.07 4.31 -18.90
C VAL A 70 4.69 4.31 -18.28
N GLU A 71 4.00 3.18 -18.38
CA GLU A 71 2.66 2.95 -17.85
C GLU A 71 2.72 2.51 -16.39
N ILE A 72 2.22 3.35 -15.47
CA ILE A 72 2.16 3.07 -14.04
C ILE A 72 0.73 2.75 -13.66
N GLY A 73 0.45 1.52 -13.22
CA GLY A 73 -0.85 1.12 -12.71
C GLY A 73 -0.88 1.14 -11.19
N VAL A 74 -1.86 1.81 -10.59
CA VAL A 74 -2.06 1.82 -9.14
C VAL A 74 -3.25 0.94 -8.79
N PHE A 75 -2.99 -0.14 -8.08
CA PHE A 75 -3.95 -1.12 -7.60
C PHE A 75 -4.15 -0.95 -6.09
N GLY A 76 -5.35 -1.20 -5.61
CA GLY A 76 -5.63 -1.05 -4.19
C GLY A 76 -7.11 -0.89 -3.90
N ASP A 77 -7.38 -0.53 -2.66
CA ASP A 77 -8.70 -0.11 -2.19
C ASP A 77 -8.85 1.43 -2.29
N SER A 78 -9.57 2.06 -1.37
CA SER A 78 -9.69 3.53 -1.31
C SER A 78 -8.34 4.25 -1.07
N PHE A 79 -7.36 3.58 -0.45
CA PHE A 79 -5.99 4.10 -0.36
C PHE A 79 -5.28 4.04 -1.72
N GLY A 80 -5.53 3.01 -2.52
CA GLY A 80 -5.06 2.94 -3.90
C GLY A 80 -5.53 4.14 -4.74
N ASP A 81 -6.80 4.55 -4.58
CA ASP A 81 -7.33 5.77 -5.22
C ASP A 81 -6.51 7.01 -4.84
N GLY A 82 -6.23 7.17 -3.56
CA GLY A 82 -5.46 8.31 -3.07
C GLY A 82 -4.00 8.29 -3.52
N ILE A 83 -3.37 7.12 -3.50
CA ILE A 83 -2.00 6.92 -3.99
C ILE A 83 -1.91 7.23 -5.48
N TRP A 84 -2.90 6.76 -6.27
CA TRP A 84 -3.01 7.16 -7.67
C TRP A 84 -3.07 8.68 -7.82
N ALA A 85 -3.95 9.36 -7.08
CA ALA A 85 -4.05 10.82 -7.14
C ALA A 85 -2.72 11.49 -6.79
N GLY A 86 -2.02 11.02 -5.73
CA GLY A 86 -0.70 11.52 -5.35
C GLY A 86 0.34 11.38 -6.45
N LEU A 87 0.49 10.18 -7.01
CA LEU A 87 1.42 9.89 -8.11
C LEU A 87 1.06 10.65 -9.39
N TYR A 88 -0.24 10.69 -9.75
CA TYR A 88 -0.72 11.45 -10.90
C TYR A 88 -0.33 12.92 -10.78
N HIS A 89 -0.56 13.56 -9.63
CA HIS A 89 -0.18 14.95 -9.42
C HIS A 89 1.33 15.20 -9.51
N GLN A 90 2.15 14.23 -9.11
CA GLN A 90 3.60 14.31 -9.18
C GLN A 90 4.15 14.11 -10.59
N LEU A 91 3.53 13.25 -11.40
CA LEU A 91 4.09 12.77 -12.66
C LEU A 91 3.36 13.30 -13.91
N ARG A 92 2.13 13.85 -13.81
CA ARG A 92 1.31 14.27 -14.95
C ARG A 92 1.93 15.32 -15.88
N ARG A 93 2.91 16.07 -15.40
CA ARG A 93 3.62 17.08 -16.21
C ARG A 93 4.87 16.52 -16.89
N ASP A 94 5.25 15.31 -16.57
CA ASP A 94 6.35 14.59 -17.20
C ASP A 94 5.80 13.76 -18.36
N PRO A 95 6.13 14.12 -19.63
CA PRO A 95 5.57 13.43 -20.79
C PRO A 95 6.03 11.95 -20.88
N GLY A 96 7.01 11.54 -20.09
CA GLY A 96 7.52 10.17 -20.07
C GLY A 96 6.66 9.19 -19.29
N PHE A 97 5.61 9.65 -18.57
CA PHE A 97 4.78 8.79 -17.73
C PHE A 97 3.31 8.89 -18.07
N GLU A 98 2.60 7.78 -17.83
CA GLU A 98 1.15 7.67 -17.77
C GLU A 98 0.77 6.98 -16.46
N VAL A 99 -0.09 7.59 -15.63
CA VAL A 99 -0.50 7.02 -14.33
C VAL A 99 -1.96 6.65 -14.38
N ARG A 100 -2.26 5.35 -14.25
CA ARG A 100 -3.61 4.77 -14.37
C ARG A 100 -4.16 4.38 -13.01
N GLN A 101 -5.41 4.75 -12.76
CA GLN A 101 -6.18 4.29 -11.62
C GLN A 101 -6.76 2.89 -11.93
N LEU A 102 -6.26 1.89 -11.22
CA LEU A 102 -6.71 0.50 -11.32
C LEU A 102 -7.15 -0.04 -9.95
N SER A 103 -7.32 0.87 -8.98
CA SER A 103 -7.85 0.59 -7.65
C SER A 103 -9.36 0.37 -7.68
N GLU A 104 -9.87 -0.38 -6.66
CA GLU A 104 -11.29 -0.65 -6.48
C GLU A 104 -11.65 -0.48 -5.01
N ARG A 105 -12.52 0.50 -4.71
CA ARG A 105 -12.89 0.86 -3.33
C ARG A 105 -13.55 -0.30 -2.60
N SER A 106 -13.40 -0.32 -1.28
CA SER A 106 -14.02 -1.29 -0.38
C SER A 106 -13.59 -2.74 -0.64
N THR A 107 -12.50 -2.96 -1.37
CA THR A 107 -11.90 -4.28 -1.61
C THR A 107 -10.81 -4.59 -0.60
N GLY A 108 -10.35 -5.85 -0.57
CA GLY A 108 -9.30 -6.33 0.32
C GLY A 108 -9.08 -7.82 0.16
N PHE A 109 -7.94 -8.31 0.62
CA PHE A 109 -7.59 -9.73 0.53
C PHE A 109 -8.47 -10.62 1.43
N THR A 110 -9.13 -10.03 2.44
CA THR A 110 -10.14 -10.74 3.27
C THR A 110 -11.53 -10.73 2.63
N ARG A 111 -11.76 -9.92 1.60
CA ARG A 111 -13.07 -9.66 0.98
C ARG A 111 -13.28 -10.37 -0.36
N TYR A 112 -12.61 -11.48 -0.61
CA TYR A 112 -12.67 -12.22 -1.89
C TYR A 112 -14.06 -12.68 -2.30
N ARG A 113 -15.01 -12.78 -1.37
CA ARG A 113 -16.42 -13.05 -1.71
C ARG A 113 -17.09 -11.89 -2.45
N SER A 114 -16.61 -10.65 -2.22
CA SER A 114 -17.08 -9.45 -2.91
C SER A 114 -16.33 -9.22 -4.21
N LEU A 115 -15.01 -9.37 -4.18
CA LEU A 115 -14.14 -9.25 -5.36
C LEU A 115 -12.90 -10.13 -5.17
N ASN A 116 -12.65 -11.04 -6.09
CA ASN A 116 -11.38 -11.74 -6.18
C ASN A 116 -10.33 -10.80 -6.79
N ILE A 117 -9.40 -10.31 -5.96
CA ILE A 117 -8.40 -9.33 -6.39
C ILE A 117 -7.49 -9.90 -7.49
N LEU A 118 -7.15 -11.20 -7.45
CA LEU A 118 -6.31 -11.82 -8.47
C LEU A 118 -6.98 -11.79 -9.85
N ASP A 119 -8.26 -12.11 -9.91
CA ASP A 119 -9.03 -12.13 -11.16
C ASP A 119 -9.27 -10.70 -11.67
N ASP A 120 -9.53 -9.75 -10.77
CA ASP A 120 -9.69 -8.34 -11.10
C ASP A 120 -8.39 -7.75 -11.68
N VAL A 121 -7.26 -8.00 -11.03
CA VAL A 121 -5.93 -7.57 -11.52
C VAL A 121 -5.63 -8.19 -12.88
N ARG A 122 -5.92 -9.48 -13.08
CA ARG A 122 -5.75 -10.16 -14.38
C ARG A 122 -6.56 -9.47 -15.47
N ALA A 123 -7.85 -9.27 -15.23
CA ALA A 123 -8.75 -8.63 -16.19
C ALA A 123 -8.34 -7.18 -16.52
N LYS A 124 -7.81 -6.45 -15.54
CA LYS A 124 -7.27 -5.08 -15.74
C LYS A 124 -6.00 -5.09 -16.56
N LEU A 125 -5.08 -6.01 -16.30
CA LEU A 125 -3.84 -6.16 -17.06
C LEU A 125 -4.06 -6.61 -18.50
N ASP A 126 -5.07 -7.44 -18.76
CA ASP A 126 -5.42 -7.88 -20.11
C ASP A 126 -5.93 -6.71 -20.98
N ARG A 127 -6.61 -5.75 -20.36
CA ARG A 127 -7.11 -4.53 -21.03
C ARG A 127 -6.08 -3.41 -21.09
N ALA A 128 -5.28 -3.24 -20.03
CA ALA A 128 -4.36 -2.14 -19.86
C ALA A 128 -3.06 -2.63 -19.18
N PRO A 129 -2.13 -3.21 -19.94
CA PRO A 129 -0.85 -3.67 -19.39
C PRO A 129 -0.05 -2.50 -18.79
N VAL A 130 0.66 -2.76 -17.68
CA VAL A 130 1.46 -1.75 -16.97
C VAL A 130 2.93 -2.15 -16.92
N ASP A 131 3.82 -1.16 -16.88
CA ASP A 131 5.27 -1.37 -16.78
C ASP A 131 5.71 -1.33 -15.31
N ILE A 132 5.01 -0.55 -14.51
CA ILE A 132 5.19 -0.44 -13.06
C ILE A 132 3.82 -0.61 -12.40
N ALA A 133 3.74 -1.51 -11.44
CA ALA A 133 2.57 -1.72 -10.59
C ALA A 133 2.84 -1.19 -9.18
N VAL A 134 1.95 -0.36 -8.66
CA VAL A 134 1.96 0.13 -7.28
C VAL A 134 0.74 -0.42 -6.57
N LEU A 135 0.95 -1.16 -5.49
CA LEU A 135 -0.12 -1.78 -4.72
C LEU A 135 -0.26 -1.12 -3.34
N SER A 136 -1.50 -0.94 -2.88
CA SER A 136 -1.79 -0.57 -1.49
C SER A 136 -3.13 -1.14 -1.06
N PHE A 137 -3.08 -2.03 -0.08
CA PHE A 137 -4.22 -2.70 0.54
C PHE A 137 -4.01 -2.80 2.05
N GLY A 138 -5.07 -3.11 2.77
CA GLY A 138 -4.99 -3.48 4.17
C GLY A 138 -5.96 -2.76 5.09
N ALA A 139 -6.42 -1.56 4.73
CA ALA A 139 -7.36 -0.83 5.58
C ALA A 139 -8.70 -1.57 5.74
N ASN A 140 -9.12 -2.32 4.73
CA ASN A 140 -10.31 -3.16 4.76
C ASN A 140 -10.05 -4.58 5.26
N ASP A 141 -8.80 -4.94 5.54
CA ASP A 141 -8.39 -6.28 5.91
C ASP A 141 -8.16 -6.47 7.43
N THR A 142 -8.40 -5.42 8.23
CA THR A 142 -8.33 -5.48 9.70
C THR A 142 -9.53 -6.21 10.31
N GLN A 143 -9.86 -7.36 9.76
CA GLN A 143 -10.99 -8.21 10.15
C GLN A 143 -10.67 -9.68 9.92
N GLY A 144 -11.47 -10.57 10.51
CA GLY A 144 -11.39 -12.00 10.21
C GLY A 144 -11.69 -12.29 8.74
N ILE A 145 -11.27 -13.46 8.29
CA ILE A 145 -11.54 -13.96 6.94
C ILE A 145 -12.44 -15.18 7.00
N PHE A 146 -13.36 -15.28 6.05
CA PHE A 146 -14.15 -16.48 5.83
C PHE A 146 -13.69 -17.15 4.54
N ASP A 147 -13.15 -18.35 4.65
CA ASP A 147 -12.61 -19.10 3.53
C ASP A 147 -13.00 -20.58 3.63
N GLN A 148 -13.38 -21.20 2.52
CA GLN A 148 -13.77 -22.62 2.43
C GLN A 148 -14.73 -23.12 3.53
N GLY A 149 -15.69 -22.28 3.92
CA GLY A 149 -16.68 -22.64 4.95
C GLY A 149 -16.24 -22.38 6.40
N HIS A 150 -15.04 -21.89 6.62
CA HIS A 150 -14.48 -21.63 7.96
C HIS A 150 -14.19 -20.14 8.16
N GLY A 151 -14.38 -19.68 9.40
CA GLY A 151 -14.01 -18.33 9.85
C GLY A 151 -12.66 -18.35 10.57
N TYR A 152 -11.75 -17.45 10.16
CA TYR A 152 -10.44 -17.30 10.80
C TYR A 152 -10.31 -15.90 11.38
N ALA A 153 -9.84 -15.83 12.63
CA ALA A 153 -9.68 -14.55 13.31
C ALA A 153 -8.58 -13.69 12.65
N TYR A 154 -8.73 -12.39 12.72
CA TYR A 154 -7.73 -11.44 12.26
C TYR A 154 -6.35 -11.75 12.86
N MET A 155 -5.32 -11.77 12.00
CA MET A 155 -3.92 -12.10 12.35
C MET A 155 -3.67 -13.51 12.93
N SER A 156 -4.65 -14.43 12.94
CA SER A 156 -4.35 -15.83 13.23
C SER A 156 -3.41 -16.44 12.18
N GLU A 157 -2.76 -17.55 12.47
CA GLU A 157 -1.84 -18.23 11.56
C GLU A 157 -2.51 -18.56 10.21
N ASP A 158 -3.72 -19.10 10.25
CA ASP A 158 -4.49 -19.39 9.03
C ASP A 158 -4.87 -18.15 8.27
N TRP A 159 -5.27 -17.07 8.96
CA TRP A 159 -5.52 -15.78 8.31
C TRP A 159 -4.27 -15.29 7.58
N GLN A 160 -3.12 -15.30 8.27
CA GLN A 160 -1.84 -14.87 7.68
C GLN A 160 -1.43 -15.75 6.48
N ARG A 161 -1.63 -17.07 6.58
CA ARG A 161 -1.36 -18.01 5.48
C ARG A 161 -2.22 -17.68 4.26
N ILE A 162 -3.55 -17.57 4.44
CA ILE A 162 -4.49 -17.30 3.36
C ILE A 162 -4.18 -15.96 2.68
N VAL A 163 -3.98 -14.89 3.46
CA VAL A 163 -3.66 -13.57 2.89
C VAL A 163 -2.30 -13.59 2.20
N THR A 164 -1.30 -14.28 2.76
CA THR A 164 0.01 -14.45 2.12
C THR A 164 -0.11 -15.13 0.76
N GLU A 165 -0.87 -16.22 0.65
CA GLU A 165 -1.11 -16.93 -0.61
C GLU A 165 -1.74 -16.01 -1.67
N ARG A 166 -2.75 -15.25 -1.29
CA ARG A 166 -3.46 -14.31 -2.17
C ARG A 166 -2.56 -13.16 -2.64
N VAL A 167 -1.80 -12.57 -1.73
CA VAL A 167 -0.83 -11.50 -2.04
C VAL A 167 0.27 -12.02 -2.96
N THR A 168 0.83 -13.19 -2.66
CA THR A 168 1.88 -13.83 -3.46
C THR A 168 1.39 -14.10 -4.88
N ALA A 169 0.16 -14.56 -5.03
CA ALA A 169 -0.46 -14.80 -6.35
C ALA A 169 -0.59 -13.51 -7.17
N VAL A 170 -1.00 -12.41 -6.54
CA VAL A 170 -1.13 -11.10 -7.23
C VAL A 170 0.24 -10.55 -7.62
N VAL A 171 1.23 -10.58 -6.73
CA VAL A 171 2.60 -10.13 -7.03
C VAL A 171 3.22 -11.01 -8.14
N GLY A 172 3.02 -12.33 -8.05
CA GLY A 172 3.48 -13.28 -9.06
C GLY A 172 2.87 -13.00 -10.44
N LEU A 173 1.56 -12.74 -10.51
CA LEU A 173 0.89 -12.38 -11.76
C LEU A 173 1.49 -11.10 -12.38
N LEU A 174 1.67 -10.03 -11.58
CA LEU A 174 2.24 -8.77 -12.05
C LEU A 174 3.66 -8.96 -12.61
N ARG A 175 4.49 -9.73 -11.91
CA ARG A 175 5.86 -10.05 -12.36
C ARG A 175 5.90 -10.94 -13.60
N THR A 176 5.03 -11.95 -13.68
CA THR A 176 4.90 -12.80 -14.88
C THR A 176 4.47 -11.98 -16.09
N ARG A 177 3.68 -10.91 -15.88
CA ARG A 177 3.34 -9.93 -16.92
C ARG A 177 4.48 -8.93 -17.19
N GLY A 178 5.63 -9.04 -16.53
CA GLY A 178 6.83 -8.24 -16.73
C GLY A 178 6.83 -6.88 -16.05
N ALA A 179 5.89 -6.61 -15.15
CA ALA A 179 5.83 -5.34 -14.41
C ALA A 179 6.84 -5.29 -13.25
N MET A 180 7.45 -4.13 -13.03
CA MET A 180 8.10 -3.79 -11.77
C MET A 180 7.04 -3.54 -10.70
N VAL A 181 7.23 -4.04 -9.47
CA VAL A 181 6.21 -3.98 -8.42
C VAL A 181 6.71 -3.19 -7.22
N TYR A 182 5.86 -2.28 -6.70
CA TYR A 182 6.02 -1.60 -5.43
C TYR A 182 4.81 -1.86 -4.53
N TRP A 183 5.03 -1.97 -3.23
CA TRP A 183 3.97 -1.97 -2.23
C TRP A 183 4.05 -0.73 -1.37
N VAL A 184 2.94 -0.04 -1.18
CA VAL A 184 2.85 1.16 -0.34
C VAL A 184 2.08 0.82 0.92
N GLY A 185 2.68 1.07 2.07
CA GLY A 185 2.08 0.91 3.39
C GLY A 185 1.05 2.00 3.68
N LEU A 186 0.31 1.81 4.77
CA LEU A 186 -0.75 2.71 5.21
C LEU A 186 -0.23 3.73 6.23
N PRO A 187 -0.75 4.97 6.21
CA PRO A 187 -0.34 6.04 7.11
C PRO A 187 -0.88 5.83 8.54
N LYS A 188 -0.46 6.66 9.48
CA LYS A 188 -1.02 6.76 10.83
C LYS A 188 -2.53 7.00 10.79
N MET A 189 -3.31 6.33 11.64
CA MET A 189 -4.75 6.57 11.78
C MET A 189 -5.05 7.39 13.02
N ARG A 190 -6.19 8.10 13.04
CA ARG A 190 -6.57 8.95 14.18
C ARG A 190 -7.06 8.13 15.37
N GLU A 191 -7.88 7.11 15.12
CA GLU A 191 -8.41 6.24 16.16
C GLU A 191 -7.33 5.22 16.56
N ALA A 192 -6.98 5.19 17.85
CA ALA A 192 -5.81 4.47 18.35
C ALA A 192 -5.88 2.95 18.14
N ARG A 193 -7.07 2.36 18.33
CA ARG A 193 -7.26 0.90 18.16
C ARG A 193 -7.14 0.52 16.68
N PHE A 194 -7.80 1.27 15.80
CA PHE A 194 -7.68 1.04 14.36
C PHE A 194 -6.25 1.27 13.86
N ASP A 195 -5.57 2.29 14.40
CA ASP A 195 -4.15 2.50 14.10
C ASP A 195 -3.28 1.31 14.50
N ALA A 196 -3.50 0.74 15.67
CA ALA A 196 -2.76 -0.45 16.12
C ALA A 196 -2.93 -1.62 15.13
N ASP A 197 -4.15 -1.85 14.64
CA ASP A 197 -4.46 -2.87 13.63
C ASP A 197 -3.77 -2.54 12.29
N ILE A 198 -3.82 -1.28 11.85
CA ILE A 198 -3.13 -0.83 10.63
C ILE A 198 -1.62 -0.98 10.72
N GLN A 199 -1.00 -0.68 11.87
CA GLN A 199 0.43 -0.90 12.04
C GLN A 199 0.80 -2.38 12.10
N ALA A 200 -0.08 -3.25 12.62
CA ALA A 200 0.08 -4.69 12.50
C ALA A 200 0.03 -5.17 11.03
N MET A 201 -0.91 -4.64 10.24
CA MET A 201 -0.98 -4.89 8.80
C MET A 201 0.27 -4.40 8.06
N ASN A 202 0.76 -3.21 8.38
CA ASN A 202 1.99 -2.67 7.79
C ASN A 202 3.19 -3.60 8.04
N ARG A 203 3.36 -4.06 9.28
CA ARG A 203 4.43 -5.03 9.62
C ARG A 203 4.26 -6.36 8.87
N PHE A 204 3.04 -6.87 8.80
CA PHE A 204 2.74 -8.09 8.05
C PHE A 204 3.10 -7.95 6.57
N TYR A 205 2.62 -6.89 5.89
CA TYR A 205 2.93 -6.68 4.48
C TYR A 205 4.39 -6.38 4.23
N ALA A 206 5.06 -5.58 5.08
CA ALA A 206 6.49 -5.33 4.97
C ALA A 206 7.31 -6.63 4.99
N ALA A 207 6.99 -7.55 5.93
CA ALA A 207 7.63 -8.86 6.00
C ALA A 207 7.35 -9.73 4.76
N ARG A 208 6.11 -9.70 4.22
CA ARG A 208 5.76 -10.44 2.99
C ARG A 208 6.46 -9.86 1.78
N MET A 209 6.52 -8.54 1.66
CA MET A 209 7.22 -7.88 0.56
C MET A 209 8.73 -8.12 0.60
N ALA A 210 9.34 -8.14 1.78
CA ALA A 210 10.74 -8.52 1.95
C ALA A 210 10.99 -9.97 1.47
N ALA A 211 10.11 -10.91 1.84
CA ALA A 211 10.21 -12.32 1.40
C ALA A 211 10.00 -12.50 -0.11
N LEU A 212 9.24 -11.60 -0.74
CA LEU A 212 8.98 -11.60 -2.19
C LEU A 212 9.96 -10.70 -2.96
N ASP A 213 10.93 -10.08 -2.30
CA ASP A 213 11.85 -9.11 -2.91
C ASP A 213 11.11 -7.97 -3.63
N VAL A 214 10.03 -7.46 -3.02
CA VAL A 214 9.25 -6.32 -3.49
C VAL A 214 9.59 -5.11 -2.64
N PRO A 215 9.99 -3.96 -3.21
CA PRO A 215 10.20 -2.74 -2.46
C PRO A 215 8.93 -2.30 -1.70
N TYR A 216 9.05 -2.20 -0.37
CA TYR A 216 8.02 -1.67 0.49
C TYR A 216 8.28 -0.17 0.74
N VAL A 217 7.26 0.65 0.58
CA VAL A 217 7.29 2.10 0.77
C VAL A 217 6.57 2.43 2.07
N GLU A 218 7.32 2.81 3.09
CA GLU A 218 6.76 3.22 4.37
C GLU A 218 6.11 4.61 4.26
N THR A 219 4.89 4.74 4.75
CA THR A 219 4.15 6.01 4.82
C THR A 219 3.92 6.51 6.24
N LEU A 220 4.10 5.63 7.24
CA LEU A 220 3.93 5.98 8.65
C LEU A 220 4.79 7.19 9.06
N PRO A 221 6.11 7.22 8.83
CA PRO A 221 6.96 8.36 9.23
C PRO A 221 6.58 9.68 8.53
N LEU A 222 5.94 9.59 7.36
CA LEU A 222 5.52 10.75 6.56
C LEU A 222 4.13 11.28 6.95
N SER A 223 3.45 10.64 7.90
CA SER A 223 2.05 10.90 8.26
C SER A 223 1.84 11.27 9.72
N VAL A 224 2.93 11.54 10.43
CA VAL A 224 2.96 11.84 11.87
C VAL A 224 3.57 13.20 12.15
N ASP A 225 3.28 13.76 13.32
CA ASP A 225 3.99 14.91 13.88
C ASP A 225 5.34 14.51 14.45
N ALA A 226 6.11 15.49 14.93
CA ALA A 226 7.44 15.29 15.46
C ALA A 226 7.52 14.35 16.68
N ASP A 227 6.41 14.22 17.41
CA ASP A 227 6.25 13.31 18.55
C ASP A 227 5.72 11.92 18.16
N GLY A 228 5.50 11.66 16.86
CA GLY A 228 4.94 10.41 16.35
C GLY A 228 3.41 10.33 16.42
N SER A 229 2.72 11.40 16.82
CA SER A 229 1.26 11.45 16.89
C SER A 229 0.62 11.63 15.51
N TYR A 230 -0.70 11.40 15.43
CA TYR A 230 -1.49 11.64 14.22
C TYR A 230 -1.44 13.12 13.82
N ALA A 231 -0.99 13.40 12.60
CA ALA A 231 -0.84 14.75 12.07
C ALA A 231 -1.97 15.11 11.10
N PRO A 232 -2.94 15.97 11.48
CA PRO A 232 -3.97 16.46 10.55
C PRO A 232 -3.40 17.40 9.49
N TYR A 233 -2.30 18.08 9.80
CA TYR A 233 -1.59 18.99 8.88
C TYR A 233 -0.16 18.55 8.70
N LEU A 234 0.31 18.52 7.47
CA LEU A 234 1.70 18.17 7.12
C LEU A 234 2.31 19.28 6.26
N PRO A 235 3.65 19.47 6.30
CA PRO A 235 4.30 20.44 5.44
C PRO A 235 4.14 20.03 3.96
N ALA A 236 3.75 20.96 3.11
CA ALA A 236 3.66 20.72 1.67
C ALA A 236 5.01 20.32 1.09
N GLU A 237 6.10 20.91 1.60
CA GLU A 237 7.50 20.61 1.34
C GLU A 237 8.30 20.87 2.62
N PRO A 238 9.50 20.31 2.77
CA PRO A 238 10.35 20.63 3.92
C PRO A 238 10.52 22.14 4.10
N GLY A 239 10.21 22.67 5.29
CA GLY A 239 10.29 24.09 5.61
C GLY A 239 9.15 24.97 5.05
N ARG A 240 8.17 24.40 4.37
CA ARG A 240 6.98 25.11 3.87
C ARG A 240 5.82 25.08 4.87
N GLU A 241 4.85 25.96 4.63
CA GLU A 241 3.60 26.01 5.38
C GLU A 241 2.90 24.65 5.44
N ARG A 242 2.36 24.31 6.60
CA ARG A 242 1.59 23.08 6.81
C ARG A 242 0.19 23.21 6.17
N ARG A 243 -0.21 22.19 5.45
CA ARG A 243 -1.54 22.11 4.82
C ARG A 243 -2.33 20.94 5.40
N MET A 244 -3.65 21.04 5.36
CA MET A 244 -4.52 19.93 5.74
C MET A 244 -4.19 18.72 4.88
N ALA A 245 -3.67 17.68 5.52
CA ALA A 245 -3.21 16.45 4.89
C ALA A 245 -4.18 15.29 5.10
N ARG A 246 -5.11 15.42 6.08
CA ARG A 246 -6.03 14.34 6.46
C ARG A 246 -7.47 14.71 6.18
N ALA A 247 -8.25 13.74 5.72
CA ALA A 247 -9.69 13.86 5.63
C ALA A 247 -10.34 13.84 7.02
N ASN A 248 -11.58 14.32 7.11
CA ASN A 248 -12.29 14.45 8.40
C ASN A 248 -12.59 13.09 9.06
N ASP A 249 -12.58 11.99 8.32
CA ASP A 249 -12.79 10.65 8.85
C ASP A 249 -11.63 10.16 9.74
N GLY A 250 -10.44 10.80 9.64
CA GLY A 250 -9.25 10.40 10.39
C GLY A 250 -8.55 9.16 9.86
N VAL A 251 -8.97 8.67 8.69
CA VAL A 251 -8.48 7.48 7.99
C VAL A 251 -7.76 7.89 6.71
N HIS A 252 -8.47 8.53 5.79
CA HIS A 252 -7.94 8.91 4.49
C HIS A 252 -7.10 10.19 4.54
N MET A 253 -6.29 10.38 3.52
CA MET A 253 -5.58 11.63 3.29
C MET A 253 -6.40 12.54 2.34
N THR A 254 -6.13 13.84 2.38
CA THR A 254 -6.51 14.75 1.30
C THR A 254 -5.60 14.57 0.09
N ILE A 255 -5.93 15.16 -1.06
CA ILE A 255 -5.02 15.17 -2.22
C ILE A 255 -3.65 15.74 -1.85
N PRO A 256 -3.50 16.91 -1.18
CA PRO A 256 -2.20 17.37 -0.71
C PRO A 256 -1.45 16.37 0.19
N GLY A 257 -2.18 15.64 1.04
CA GLY A 257 -1.61 14.59 1.88
C GLY A 257 -1.06 13.43 1.05
N TYR A 258 -1.81 12.92 0.09
CA TYR A 258 -1.32 11.86 -0.82
C TYR A 258 -0.15 12.33 -1.69
N VAL A 259 -0.16 13.58 -2.16
CA VAL A 259 0.98 14.17 -2.89
C VAL A 259 2.22 14.19 -2.01
N HIS A 260 2.07 14.56 -0.72
CA HIS A 260 3.17 14.52 0.25
C HIS A 260 3.71 13.10 0.44
N LEU A 261 2.86 12.10 0.67
CA LEU A 261 3.26 10.70 0.87
C LEU A 261 3.97 10.10 -0.35
N MET A 262 3.53 10.46 -1.56
CA MET A 262 4.02 9.85 -2.79
C MET A 262 5.26 10.50 -3.39
N ARG A 263 5.80 11.57 -2.80
CA ARG A 263 6.99 12.26 -3.32
C ARG A 263 8.18 11.31 -3.45
N GLY A 264 8.55 10.64 -2.38
CA GLY A 264 9.70 9.73 -2.38
C GLY A 264 9.53 8.54 -3.35
N LEU A 265 8.31 8.03 -3.53
CA LEU A 265 8.03 6.98 -4.51
C LEU A 265 8.13 7.53 -5.95
N SER A 266 7.59 8.72 -6.22
CA SER A 266 7.69 9.33 -7.55
C SER A 266 9.14 9.58 -7.96
N ASP A 267 9.99 10.02 -7.03
CA ASP A 267 11.41 10.23 -7.28
C ASP A 267 12.15 8.91 -7.50
N ARG A 268 11.82 7.87 -6.73
CA ARG A 268 12.35 6.52 -6.95
C ARG A 268 11.97 5.96 -8.32
N ILE A 269 10.71 6.14 -8.74
CA ILE A 269 10.25 5.72 -10.08
C ILE A 269 11.03 6.47 -11.17
N ARG A 270 11.18 7.79 -11.06
CA ARG A 270 12.01 8.58 -12.01
C ARG A 270 13.43 8.07 -12.07
N GLY A 271 14.03 7.81 -10.90
CA GLY A 271 15.38 7.26 -10.80
C GLY A 271 15.53 5.90 -11.48
N SER A 272 14.62 4.96 -11.24
CA SER A 272 14.61 3.64 -11.88
C SER A 272 14.48 3.75 -13.42
N VAL A 273 13.62 4.64 -13.91
CA VAL A 273 13.45 4.86 -15.35
C VAL A 273 14.70 5.53 -15.96
N ALA A 274 15.29 6.50 -15.27
CA ALA A 274 16.54 7.15 -15.72
C ALA A 274 17.70 6.16 -15.78
N GLN A 275 17.84 5.30 -14.77
CA GLN A 275 18.84 4.24 -14.75
C GLN A 275 18.65 3.24 -15.90
N ALA A 276 17.41 2.80 -16.13
CA ALA A 276 17.10 1.88 -17.21
C ALA A 276 17.37 2.51 -18.60
N ARG A 277 17.10 3.81 -18.78
CA ARG A 277 17.47 4.55 -20.00
C ARG A 277 18.98 4.63 -20.20
N ALA A 278 19.74 4.87 -19.13
CA ALA A 278 21.21 4.90 -19.19
C ALA A 278 21.80 3.52 -19.57
N GLN A 279 21.20 2.43 -19.08
CA GLN A 279 21.61 1.06 -19.41
C GLN A 279 21.27 0.68 -20.87
N ALA A 280 20.19 1.18 -21.44
CA ALA A 280 19.78 0.92 -22.82
C ALA A 280 20.69 1.60 -23.87
N GLY A 281 21.53 2.55 -23.48
CA GLY A 281 22.38 3.34 -24.38
C GLY A 281 21.58 4.38 -25.21
N PRO A 282 22.26 5.12 -26.11
CA PRO A 282 21.56 6.04 -27.00
C PRO A 282 20.68 5.23 -27.96
N GLY A 283 19.37 5.45 -27.86
CA GLY A 283 18.39 4.84 -28.77
C GLY A 283 18.69 5.19 -30.23
N PRO A 284 18.16 4.43 -31.20
CA PRO A 284 18.35 4.72 -32.63
C PRO A 284 17.93 6.16 -32.92
N ALA A 285 18.81 6.91 -33.57
CA ALA A 285 18.54 8.28 -33.97
C ALA A 285 17.22 8.32 -34.76
N ARG A 286 16.29 9.17 -34.33
CA ARG A 286 15.03 9.40 -35.05
C ARG A 286 15.40 9.84 -36.45
N PRO A 287 14.92 9.17 -37.54
CA PRO A 287 15.22 9.63 -38.88
C PRO A 287 14.75 11.07 -39.03
N ALA A 288 15.63 11.94 -39.50
CA ALA A 288 15.30 13.30 -39.80
C ALA A 288 14.08 13.30 -40.74
N ALA A 289 13.03 14.07 -40.40
CA ALA A 289 11.90 14.26 -41.25
C ALA A 289 12.47 14.86 -42.56
N SER A 290 12.37 14.13 -43.67
CA SER A 290 12.68 14.65 -44.99
C SER A 290 11.65 15.73 -45.29
N GLU A 291 12.08 17.01 -45.23
CA GLU A 291 11.33 18.09 -45.81
C GLU A 291 11.24 17.83 -47.32
N GLY A 292 10.03 17.54 -47.77
CA GLY A 292 9.64 17.47 -49.16
C GLY A 292 8.56 18.51 -49.48
#